data_bad46dc62bcfcfb251fdccf66901b5a6
#
_entry.id   bad46dc62bcfcfb251fdccf66901b5a6
#
_cell.length_a   1.000
_cell.length_b   1.000
_cell.length_c   1.000
_cell.angle_alpha   90.00
_cell.angle_beta   90.00
_cell.angle_gamma   90.00
#
_symmetry.space_group_name_H-M   'P 1'
#
loop_
_entity.id
_entity.type
_entity.pdbx_description
1 polymer ?
#
loop_
_entity_poly.entity_id
_entity_poly.type
_entity_poly.pdbx_seq_one_letter_code
_entity_poly.pdbx_strand_id
1 'polypeptide(L)'
;GDNYSNFSVENVTNDLGCVAPDTVVEFGGDIIFLGPDGVRPISGTSRIGDVELETVSREIQKTFENYTANEDVTKLKALVIRRKSQFRLFFEANTSLSLLAAIRKSSSAQSTFEYSQLVGIEATAVASGYIGQFEFVLHGDSTGKVFKQEEGNSFGGSDILSVYQTPFYFMGDPELRKIFYRVKTFLKSEGATSISVGIEYNFGDSEIATPPNFDLSTAGAASLFDASSTLYDETDVYDGNPTPI
;
A
#
# COMPACT_ATOMS: atom_id res chain seq x y z
N GLY A 1 -6.30 -16.02 -31.58
CA GLY A 1 -6.55 -17.12 -32.49
C GLY A 1 -7.97 -17.08 -32.98
N ASP A 2 -8.15 -17.05 -34.31
CA ASP A 2 -9.47 -16.92 -34.91
C ASP A 2 -10.19 -18.28 -35.07
N ASN A 3 -9.51 -19.37 -34.71
CA ASN A 3 -10.03 -20.70 -34.80
C ASN A 3 -9.81 -21.46 -33.47
N TYR A 4 -10.91 -21.99 -32.91
CA TYR A 4 -10.90 -22.76 -31.70
C TYR A 4 -10.02 -24.01 -31.74
N SER A 5 -9.78 -24.58 -32.93
CA SER A 5 -8.87 -25.72 -33.13
C SER A 5 -7.40 -25.37 -32.86
N ASN A 6 -7.05 -24.08 -32.79
CA ASN A 6 -5.69 -23.62 -32.51
C ASN A 6 -5.47 -23.31 -31.02
N PHE A 7 -6.50 -23.50 -30.19
CA PHE A 7 -6.32 -23.35 -28.75
C PHE A 7 -5.65 -24.61 -28.18
N SER A 8 -4.58 -24.41 -27.44
CA SER A 8 -3.94 -25.42 -26.64
C SER A 8 -4.09 -25.09 -25.16
N VAL A 9 -4.29 -26.10 -24.34
CA VAL A 9 -4.28 -25.99 -22.87
C VAL A 9 -3.02 -26.67 -22.42
N GLU A 10 -2.12 -25.88 -21.82
CA GLU A 10 -0.90 -26.39 -21.21
C GLU A 10 -1.05 -26.36 -19.70
N ASN A 11 -0.71 -27.47 -19.08
CA ASN A 11 -0.71 -27.54 -17.62
C ASN A 11 0.58 -26.92 -17.06
N VAL A 12 0.44 -25.93 -16.21
CA VAL A 12 1.58 -25.23 -15.57
C VAL A 12 2.06 -26.00 -14.34
N THR A 13 1.14 -26.51 -13.54
CA THR A 13 1.42 -27.28 -12.32
C THR A 13 0.24 -28.21 -12.01
N ASN A 14 0.52 -29.35 -11.35
CA ASN A 14 -0.51 -30.26 -10.87
C ASN A 14 -0.84 -30.06 -9.39
N ASP A 15 0.05 -29.43 -8.64
CA ASP A 15 0.01 -29.43 -7.17
C ASP A 15 -0.44 -28.08 -6.59
N LEU A 16 -0.31 -27.01 -7.37
CA LEU A 16 -0.65 -25.66 -6.94
C LEU A 16 -1.71 -25.04 -7.85
N GLY A 17 -2.78 -24.55 -7.25
CA GLY A 17 -3.87 -23.89 -7.97
C GLY A 17 -4.22 -22.53 -7.38
N CYS A 18 -4.98 -21.76 -8.14
CA CYS A 18 -5.57 -20.53 -7.68
C CYS A 18 -6.75 -20.83 -6.75
N VAL A 19 -6.73 -20.28 -5.53
CA VAL A 19 -7.81 -20.46 -4.54
C VAL A 19 -8.90 -19.41 -4.66
N ALA A 20 -8.59 -18.24 -5.25
CA ALA A 20 -9.52 -17.13 -5.44
C ALA A 20 -9.47 -16.64 -6.89
N PRO A 21 -10.50 -16.90 -7.72
CA PRO A 21 -10.48 -16.52 -9.14
C PRO A 21 -10.28 -15.02 -9.37
N ASP A 22 -10.86 -14.20 -8.51
CA ASP A 22 -10.81 -12.72 -8.61
C ASP A 22 -9.46 -12.13 -8.18
N THR A 23 -8.47 -12.98 -7.87
CA THR A 23 -7.09 -12.55 -7.57
C THR A 23 -6.12 -12.74 -8.71
N VAL A 24 -6.56 -13.33 -9.83
CA VAL A 24 -5.73 -13.53 -11.02
C VAL A 24 -5.58 -12.21 -11.75
N VAL A 25 -4.40 -11.63 -11.71
CA VAL A 25 -4.12 -10.33 -12.34
C VAL A 25 -2.75 -10.30 -13.00
N GLU A 26 -2.62 -9.49 -14.05
CA GLU A 26 -1.33 -9.21 -14.69
C GLU A 26 -0.61 -8.12 -13.92
N PHE A 27 0.58 -8.43 -13.41
CA PHE A 27 1.40 -7.49 -12.65
C PHE A 27 2.90 -7.71 -12.88
N GLY A 28 3.60 -6.64 -13.20
CA GLY A 28 5.05 -6.69 -13.41
C GLY A 28 5.52 -7.48 -14.62
N GLY A 29 4.63 -7.75 -15.59
CA GLY A 29 4.93 -8.55 -16.77
C GLY A 29 4.73 -10.06 -16.56
N ASP A 30 4.13 -10.44 -15.44
CA ASP A 30 3.73 -11.81 -15.13
C ASP A 30 2.26 -11.84 -14.68
N ILE A 31 1.68 -13.00 -14.63
CA ILE A 31 0.37 -13.22 -14.01
C ILE A 31 0.60 -13.69 -12.58
N ILE A 32 0.03 -12.95 -11.64
CA ILE A 32 0.02 -13.34 -10.23
C ILE A 32 -1.37 -13.79 -9.81
N PHE A 33 -1.41 -14.71 -8.87
CA PHE A 33 -2.63 -15.29 -8.34
C PHE A 33 -2.47 -15.66 -6.87
N LEU A 34 -3.58 -15.83 -6.17
CA LEU A 34 -3.58 -16.34 -4.82
C LEU A 34 -3.53 -17.86 -4.83
N GLY A 35 -2.43 -18.43 -4.37
CA GLY A 35 -2.28 -19.86 -4.07
C GLY A 35 -2.66 -20.17 -2.62
N PRO A 36 -2.61 -21.45 -2.23
CA PRO A 36 -2.95 -21.89 -0.87
C PRO A 36 -1.99 -21.36 0.20
N ASP A 37 -0.79 -21.01 -0.17
CA ASP A 37 0.29 -20.54 0.70
C ASP A 37 0.63 -19.07 0.55
N GLY A 38 -0.07 -18.32 -0.31
CA GLY A 38 0.12 -16.91 -0.53
C GLY A 38 0.06 -16.49 -1.99
N VAL A 39 0.50 -15.28 -2.28
CA VAL A 39 0.50 -14.73 -3.64
C VAL A 39 1.68 -15.26 -4.44
N ARG A 40 1.40 -15.82 -5.62
CA ARG A 40 2.40 -16.47 -6.48
C ARG A 40 2.37 -15.94 -7.92
N PRO A 41 3.55 -15.84 -8.57
CA PRO A 41 3.64 -15.60 -10.00
C PRO A 41 3.54 -16.92 -10.79
N ILE A 42 2.95 -16.89 -11.98
CA ILE A 42 2.88 -18.08 -12.83
C ILE A 42 4.28 -18.51 -13.30
N SER A 43 5.13 -17.57 -13.71
CA SER A 43 6.46 -17.89 -14.21
C SER A 43 7.32 -18.61 -13.17
N GLY A 44 7.20 -18.23 -11.91
CA GLY A 44 7.86 -18.89 -10.81
C GLY A 44 7.33 -20.30 -10.56
N THR A 45 6.03 -20.42 -10.51
CA THR A 45 5.35 -21.70 -10.30
C THR A 45 5.69 -22.72 -11.39
N SER A 46 5.79 -22.30 -12.65
CA SER A 46 6.10 -23.19 -13.78
C SER A 46 7.54 -23.69 -13.78
N ARG A 47 8.48 -22.90 -13.25
CA ARG A 47 9.92 -23.20 -13.33
C ARG A 47 10.39 -24.16 -12.25
N ILE A 48 9.80 -24.15 -11.07
CA ILE A 48 10.33 -24.82 -9.88
C ILE A 48 9.42 -25.94 -9.37
N GLY A 49 8.19 -26.06 -9.87
CA GLY A 49 7.28 -27.19 -9.62
C GLY A 49 6.73 -27.34 -8.21
N ASP A 50 7.43 -26.96 -7.22
CA ASP A 50 7.05 -27.09 -5.81
C ASP A 50 8.03 -26.30 -4.96
N VAL A 51 7.82 -25.02 -4.71
CA VAL A 51 8.60 -24.42 -3.63
C VAL A 51 8.05 -23.12 -3.10
N GLU A 52 7.98 -23.04 -1.79
CA GLU A 52 7.82 -21.84 -0.97
C GLU A 52 8.73 -20.65 -1.36
N LEU A 53 9.74 -20.91 -2.17
CA LEU A 53 10.80 -19.93 -2.50
C LEU A 53 10.35 -18.81 -3.41
N GLU A 54 9.23 -18.95 -4.15
CA GLU A 54 8.76 -17.93 -5.08
C GLU A 54 7.38 -17.35 -4.72
N THR A 55 6.93 -17.55 -3.50
CA THR A 55 5.78 -16.82 -2.99
C THR A 55 6.19 -15.36 -2.79
N VAL A 56 5.60 -14.45 -3.58
CA VAL A 56 5.93 -13.02 -3.47
C VAL A 56 5.55 -12.44 -2.11
N SER A 57 4.58 -13.02 -1.42
CA SER A 57 4.15 -12.64 -0.06
C SER A 57 5.01 -13.19 1.07
N ARG A 58 6.11 -13.88 0.79
CA ARG A 58 6.94 -14.55 1.81
C ARG A 58 7.43 -13.63 2.93
N GLU A 59 7.81 -12.40 2.59
CA GLU A 59 8.30 -11.44 3.59
C GLU A 59 7.24 -11.05 4.61
N ILE A 60 5.96 -11.16 4.25
CA ILE A 60 4.83 -10.85 5.10
C ILE A 60 3.98 -12.08 5.43
N GLN A 61 4.52 -13.29 5.26
CA GLN A 61 3.77 -14.54 5.37
C GLN A 61 2.96 -14.63 6.67
N LYS A 62 3.58 -14.35 7.80
CA LYS A 62 2.89 -14.36 9.10
C LYS A 62 1.74 -13.35 9.18
N THR A 63 1.92 -12.17 8.61
CA THR A 63 0.86 -11.15 8.55
C THR A 63 -0.26 -11.61 7.63
N PHE A 64 0.09 -12.18 6.49
CA PHE A 64 -0.85 -12.72 5.53
C PHE A 64 -1.69 -13.86 6.15
N GLU A 65 -1.07 -14.81 6.81
CA GLU A 65 -1.75 -15.90 7.53
C GLU A 65 -2.71 -15.38 8.61
N ASN A 66 -2.29 -14.40 9.39
CA ASN A 66 -3.16 -13.77 10.39
C ASN A 66 -4.40 -13.12 9.76
N TYR A 67 -4.25 -12.50 8.59
CA TYR A 67 -5.37 -11.83 7.92
C TYR A 67 -6.30 -12.83 7.23
N THR A 68 -5.77 -13.92 6.71
CA THR A 68 -6.57 -14.96 6.05
C THR A 68 -7.19 -15.98 7.01
N ALA A 69 -6.76 -16.01 8.27
CA ALA A 69 -7.19 -17.03 9.25
C ALA A 69 -8.73 -17.09 9.46
N ASN A 70 -9.44 -15.97 9.27
CA ASN A 70 -10.89 -15.87 9.42
C ASN A 70 -11.59 -15.46 8.12
N GLU A 71 -10.88 -15.53 6.99
CA GLU A 71 -11.39 -15.15 5.69
C GLU A 71 -11.88 -16.36 4.89
N ASP A 72 -12.92 -16.14 4.09
CA ASP A 72 -13.19 -17.04 2.97
C ASP A 72 -12.24 -16.67 1.82
N VAL A 73 -11.09 -17.33 1.80
CA VAL A 73 -10.02 -17.02 0.82
C VAL A 73 -10.49 -17.09 -0.63
N THR A 74 -11.57 -17.82 -0.91
CA THR A 74 -12.13 -17.95 -2.27
C THR A 74 -12.78 -16.67 -2.76
N LYS A 75 -13.09 -15.75 -1.85
CA LYS A 75 -13.77 -14.49 -2.13
C LYS A 75 -12.82 -13.28 -2.16
N LEU A 76 -11.55 -13.49 -1.88
CA LEU A 76 -10.57 -12.41 -1.96
C LEU A 76 -10.50 -11.86 -3.39
N LYS A 77 -10.27 -10.57 -3.48
CA LYS A 77 -10.23 -9.84 -4.75
C LYS A 77 -8.95 -9.05 -4.86
N ALA A 78 -8.42 -8.99 -6.06
CA ALA A 78 -7.23 -8.22 -6.33
C ALA A 78 -7.42 -7.24 -7.49
N LEU A 79 -6.71 -6.15 -7.44
CA LEU A 79 -6.58 -5.22 -8.55
C LEU A 79 -5.15 -4.72 -8.70
N VAL A 80 -4.84 -4.23 -9.87
CA VAL A 80 -3.55 -3.62 -10.17
C VAL A 80 -3.75 -2.17 -10.58
N ILE A 81 -2.94 -1.30 -9.98
CA ILE A 81 -2.79 0.09 -10.40
C ILE A 81 -1.46 0.20 -11.14
N ARG A 82 -1.54 0.17 -12.47
CA ARG A 82 -0.35 0.09 -13.33
C ARG A 82 0.49 1.35 -13.27
N ARG A 83 -0.16 2.50 -13.22
CA ARG A 83 0.51 3.81 -13.09
C ARG A 83 1.41 3.91 -11.85
N LYS A 84 1.03 3.21 -10.76
CA LYS A 84 1.79 3.19 -9.51
C LYS A 84 2.62 1.93 -9.33
N SER A 85 2.53 0.97 -10.25
CA SER A 85 3.13 -0.36 -10.10
C SER A 85 2.74 -1.02 -8.77
N GLN A 86 1.45 -0.97 -8.44
CA GLN A 86 0.87 -1.48 -7.21
C GLN A 86 -0.12 -2.60 -7.48
N PHE A 87 -0.04 -3.63 -6.65
CA PHE A 87 -1.04 -4.69 -6.51
C PHE A 87 -1.75 -4.49 -5.17
N ARG A 88 -3.07 -4.63 -5.16
CA ARG A 88 -3.89 -4.55 -3.95
C ARG A 88 -4.74 -5.79 -3.79
N LEU A 89 -4.73 -6.37 -2.60
CA LEU A 89 -5.53 -7.53 -2.22
C LEU A 89 -6.52 -7.12 -1.13
N PHE A 90 -7.80 -7.32 -1.37
CA PHE A 90 -8.89 -6.96 -0.46
C PHE A 90 -9.45 -8.18 0.24
N PHE A 91 -9.72 -8.02 1.54
CA PHE A 91 -10.28 -9.04 2.40
C PHE A 91 -11.77 -8.79 2.60
N GLU A 92 -12.57 -9.86 2.67
CA GLU A 92 -14.03 -9.75 2.79
C GLU A 92 -14.49 -9.65 4.24
N ALA A 93 -14.00 -10.52 5.12
CA ALA A 93 -14.39 -10.50 6.54
C ALA A 93 -13.79 -9.27 7.26
N ASN A 94 -12.63 -8.82 6.82
CA ASN A 94 -11.98 -7.62 7.33
C ASN A 94 -12.12 -6.48 6.32
N THR A 95 -13.35 -6.04 6.12
CA THR A 95 -13.77 -5.14 5.04
C THR A 95 -13.00 -3.83 4.93
N SER A 96 -12.38 -3.37 6.02
CA SER A 96 -11.59 -2.14 6.02
C SER A 96 -10.10 -2.36 5.83
N LEU A 97 -9.65 -3.62 5.67
CA LEU A 97 -8.24 -3.95 5.52
C LEU A 97 -7.92 -4.45 4.11
N SER A 98 -6.80 -4.01 3.59
CA SER A 98 -6.27 -4.49 2.33
C SER A 98 -4.75 -4.57 2.41
N LEU A 99 -4.15 -5.49 1.68
CA LEU A 99 -2.71 -5.52 1.48
C LEU A 99 -2.34 -4.82 0.17
N LEU A 100 -1.32 -4.01 0.23
CA LEU A 100 -0.74 -3.35 -0.92
C LEU A 100 0.68 -3.87 -1.11
N ALA A 101 1.00 -4.30 -2.32
CA ALA A 101 2.34 -4.63 -2.75
C ALA A 101 2.76 -3.68 -3.88
N ALA A 102 3.94 -3.11 -3.79
CA ALA A 102 4.52 -2.28 -4.85
C ALA A 102 5.81 -2.90 -5.35
N ILE A 103 6.02 -2.86 -6.66
CA ILE A 103 7.29 -3.29 -7.24
C ILE A 103 8.28 -2.13 -7.19
N ARG A 104 9.41 -2.38 -6.54
CA ARG A 104 10.56 -1.50 -6.55
C ARG A 104 11.69 -2.11 -7.36
N LYS A 105 12.21 -1.35 -8.31
CA LYS A 105 13.42 -1.75 -9.02
C LYS A 105 14.63 -1.51 -8.13
N SER A 106 15.31 -2.58 -7.76
CA SER A 106 16.62 -2.48 -7.09
C SER A 106 17.71 -2.14 -8.11
N SER A 107 18.78 -1.52 -7.64
CA SER A 107 19.99 -1.27 -8.44
C SER A 107 20.67 -2.55 -8.99
N SER A 108 20.35 -3.70 -8.41
CA SER A 108 20.85 -5.03 -8.80
C SER A 108 20.02 -5.72 -9.89
N ALA A 109 19.16 -5.02 -10.61
CA ALA A 109 18.26 -5.55 -11.63
C ALA A 109 17.19 -6.57 -11.12
N GLN A 110 17.17 -6.84 -9.83
CA GLN A 110 16.17 -7.70 -9.22
C GLN A 110 15.01 -6.85 -8.69
N SER A 111 13.80 -7.14 -9.13
CA SER A 111 12.60 -6.50 -8.61
C SER A 111 12.30 -7.05 -7.22
N THR A 112 12.10 -6.17 -6.26
CA THR A 112 11.64 -6.53 -4.92
C THR A 112 10.24 -6.00 -4.69
N PHE A 113 9.47 -6.71 -3.88
CA PHE A 113 8.16 -6.25 -3.46
C PHE A 113 8.27 -5.52 -2.13
N GLU A 114 7.63 -4.37 -2.04
CA GLU A 114 7.45 -3.64 -0.79
C GLU A 114 5.98 -3.72 -0.39
N TYR A 115 5.72 -4.03 0.86
CA TYR A 115 4.37 -4.27 1.36
C TYR A 115 3.93 -3.17 2.31
N SER A 116 2.66 -2.83 2.24
CA SER A 116 1.99 -1.99 3.22
C SER A 116 0.54 -2.42 3.41
N GLN A 117 -0.05 -1.94 4.48
CA GLN A 117 -1.48 -2.08 4.73
C GLN A 117 -2.21 -0.87 4.16
N LEU A 118 -3.37 -1.10 3.59
CA LEU A 118 -4.30 -0.06 3.20
C LEU A 118 -5.56 -0.25 4.04
N VAL A 119 -5.90 0.75 4.84
CA VAL A 119 -7.00 0.70 5.80
C VAL A 119 -8.07 1.71 5.40
N GLY A 120 -9.35 1.35 5.58
CA GLY A 120 -10.48 2.24 5.34
C GLY A 120 -11.13 2.11 3.96
N ILE A 121 -10.70 1.14 3.14
CA ILE A 121 -11.37 0.82 1.87
C ILE A 121 -12.08 -0.52 2.01
N GLU A 122 -13.41 -0.48 2.02
CA GLU A 122 -14.24 -1.66 1.90
C GLU A 122 -14.49 -1.95 0.42
N ALA A 123 -14.05 -3.12 -0.06
CA ALA A 123 -14.18 -3.47 -1.46
C ALA A 123 -14.78 -4.87 -1.63
N THR A 124 -16.04 -4.93 -2.02
CA THR A 124 -16.75 -6.18 -2.38
C THR A 124 -16.65 -6.50 -3.86
N ALA A 125 -16.35 -5.51 -4.68
CA ALA A 125 -16.05 -5.66 -6.10
C ALA A 125 -14.94 -4.67 -6.48
N VAL A 126 -14.06 -5.08 -7.39
CA VAL A 126 -12.94 -4.23 -7.82
C VAL A 126 -12.77 -4.30 -9.33
N ALA A 127 -12.34 -3.20 -9.92
CA ALA A 127 -12.00 -3.13 -11.33
C ALA A 127 -10.91 -2.10 -11.58
N SER A 128 -9.97 -2.42 -12.45
CA SER A 128 -9.01 -1.46 -12.97
C SER A 128 -8.80 -1.65 -14.45
N GLY A 129 -8.56 -0.58 -15.17
CA GLY A 129 -8.38 -0.61 -16.62
C GLY A 129 -8.08 0.77 -17.18
N TYR A 130 -8.13 0.88 -18.50
CA TYR A 130 -7.89 2.13 -19.21
C TYR A 130 -9.10 2.54 -20.03
N ILE A 131 -9.41 3.84 -20.01
CA ILE A 131 -10.29 4.51 -20.96
C ILE A 131 -9.44 5.52 -21.71
N GLY A 132 -9.08 5.21 -22.95
CA GLY A 132 -8.07 5.98 -23.68
C GLY A 132 -6.70 5.89 -23.00
N GLN A 133 -6.19 7.02 -22.54
CA GLN A 133 -4.90 7.12 -21.83
C GLN A 133 -5.04 7.18 -20.30
N PHE A 134 -6.27 7.22 -19.80
CA PHE A 134 -6.54 7.39 -18.38
C PHE A 134 -6.81 6.05 -17.73
N GLU A 135 -6.01 5.72 -16.71
CA GLU A 135 -6.27 4.57 -15.86
C GLU A 135 -7.43 4.88 -14.90
N PHE A 136 -8.41 4.00 -14.84
CA PHE A 136 -9.45 4.04 -13.83
C PHE A 136 -9.25 2.89 -12.85
N VAL A 137 -9.53 3.16 -11.59
CA VAL A 137 -9.48 2.20 -10.49
C VAL A 137 -10.76 2.37 -9.69
N LEU A 138 -11.59 1.34 -9.67
CA LEU A 138 -12.91 1.39 -9.07
C LEU A 138 -13.04 0.30 -8.01
N HIS A 139 -13.82 0.56 -6.98
CA HIS A 139 -14.32 -0.46 -6.07
C HIS A 139 -15.79 -0.21 -5.74
N GLY A 140 -16.51 -1.29 -5.50
CA GLY A 140 -17.86 -1.26 -4.95
C GLY A 140 -17.84 -1.69 -3.49
N ASP A 141 -18.66 -1.07 -2.67
CA ASP A 141 -18.84 -1.43 -1.26
C ASP A 141 -20.07 -2.36 -1.07
N SER A 142 -20.27 -2.83 0.15
CA SER A 142 -21.43 -3.65 0.53
C SER A 142 -22.77 -2.88 0.48
N THR A 143 -22.74 -1.53 0.43
CA THR A 143 -23.93 -0.68 0.36
C THR A 143 -24.39 -0.42 -1.08
N GLY A 144 -23.67 -0.94 -2.07
CA GLY A 144 -23.98 -0.78 -3.49
C GLY A 144 -23.45 0.53 -4.11
N LYS A 145 -22.58 1.23 -3.42
CA LYS A 145 -21.91 2.41 -3.97
C LYS A 145 -20.66 2.00 -4.73
N VAL A 146 -20.34 2.77 -5.76
CA VAL A 146 -19.09 2.63 -6.51
C VAL A 146 -18.21 3.84 -6.31
N PHE A 147 -16.99 3.61 -5.92
CA PHE A 147 -15.99 4.63 -5.65
C PHE A 147 -14.87 4.58 -6.68
N LYS A 148 -14.36 5.74 -7.03
CA LYS A 148 -13.13 5.86 -7.79
C LYS A 148 -11.97 6.02 -6.82
N GLN A 149 -11.02 5.09 -6.88
CA GLN A 149 -9.80 5.17 -6.06
C GLN A 149 -8.81 6.15 -6.67
N GLU A 150 -7.87 6.61 -5.86
CA GLU A 150 -6.78 7.50 -6.27
C GLU A 150 -7.21 8.91 -6.69
N GLU A 151 -8.39 9.32 -6.29
CA GLU A 151 -8.90 10.68 -6.49
C GLU A 151 -9.46 11.25 -5.18
N GLY A 152 -9.22 12.54 -4.98
CA GLY A 152 -9.61 13.23 -3.76
C GLY A 152 -8.67 12.96 -2.58
N ASN A 153 -9.05 13.48 -1.43
CA ASN A 153 -8.28 13.46 -0.18
C ASN A 153 -9.08 12.89 1.01
N SER A 154 -10.11 12.11 0.72
CA SER A 154 -10.93 11.45 1.75
C SER A 154 -11.40 10.08 1.28
N PHE A 155 -11.72 9.19 2.22
CA PHE A 155 -12.39 7.93 1.95
C PHE A 155 -13.91 8.11 2.12
N GLY A 156 -14.60 8.38 1.00
CA GLY A 156 -16.04 8.60 1.03
C GLY A 156 -16.51 9.76 1.94
N GLY A 157 -15.64 10.77 2.15
CA GLY A 157 -15.88 11.90 3.05
C GLY A 157 -15.26 11.75 4.43
N SER A 158 -14.67 10.60 4.75
CA SER A 158 -13.93 10.37 6.00
C SER A 158 -12.45 10.68 5.85
N ASP A 159 -11.82 11.10 6.94
CA ASP A 159 -10.38 11.39 6.96
C ASP A 159 -9.55 10.14 6.66
N ILE A 160 -8.45 10.33 5.95
CA ILE A 160 -7.49 9.27 5.68
C ILE A 160 -6.46 9.25 6.81
N LEU A 161 -6.48 8.17 7.62
CA LEU A 161 -5.44 7.91 8.59
C LEU A 161 -4.24 7.22 7.90
N SER A 162 -3.07 7.83 8.00
CA SER A 162 -1.81 7.26 7.51
C SER A 162 -0.83 7.08 8.65
N VAL A 163 -0.26 5.89 8.74
CA VAL A 163 0.75 5.56 9.75
C VAL A 163 2.03 5.12 9.05
N TYR A 164 3.14 5.72 9.46
CA TYR A 164 4.46 5.33 9.00
C TYR A 164 5.35 5.02 10.19
N GLN A 165 5.81 3.78 10.29
CA GLN A 165 6.73 3.33 11.32
C GLN A 165 8.05 2.93 10.69
N THR A 166 9.14 3.47 11.21
CA THR A 166 10.48 3.07 10.79
C THR A 166 10.94 1.83 11.56
N PRO A 167 11.84 1.02 11.00
CA PRO A 167 12.51 0.01 11.81
C PRO A 167 13.35 0.66 12.91
N PHE A 168 13.69 -0.12 13.94
CA PHE A 168 14.62 0.33 14.98
C PHE A 168 16.04 0.42 14.41
N TYR A 169 16.66 1.57 14.61
CA TYR A 169 18.02 1.83 14.13
C TYR A 169 19.00 1.82 15.28
N PHE A 170 20.06 1.04 15.19
CA PHE A 170 21.13 1.00 16.19
C PHE A 170 21.98 2.28 16.22
N MET A 171 21.94 3.10 15.18
CA MET A 171 22.72 4.34 15.09
C MET A 171 24.22 4.13 15.38
N GLY A 172 24.80 3.11 14.74
CA GLY A 172 26.18 2.69 14.96
C GLY A 172 26.27 1.51 15.94
N ASP A 173 27.06 1.65 16.99
CA ASP A 173 27.26 0.60 17.98
C ASP A 173 26.03 0.45 18.88
N PRO A 174 25.37 -0.74 18.97
CA PRO A 174 24.20 -0.97 19.79
C PRO A 174 24.48 -0.90 21.30
N GLU A 175 25.71 -1.14 21.75
CA GLU A 175 26.09 -1.14 23.16
C GLU A 175 26.26 0.27 23.74
N LEU A 176 26.43 1.27 22.90
CA LEU A 176 26.65 2.64 23.34
C LEU A 176 25.33 3.37 23.61
N ARG A 177 25.25 4.02 24.77
CA ARG A 177 24.16 4.94 25.08
C ARG A 177 24.19 6.12 24.13
N LYS A 178 23.00 6.42 23.52
CA LYS A 178 22.81 7.53 22.60
C LYS A 178 21.91 8.60 23.20
N ILE A 179 22.22 9.85 22.88
CA ILE A 179 21.43 11.01 23.29
C ILE A 179 20.95 11.70 22.02
N PHE A 180 19.64 11.80 21.86
CA PHE A 180 19.03 12.51 20.74
C PHE A 180 18.65 13.93 21.21
N TYR A 181 19.15 14.93 20.50
CA TYR A 181 18.88 16.33 20.83
C TYR A 181 17.73 16.91 20.01
N ARG A 182 17.45 16.34 18.86
CA ARG A 182 16.46 16.90 17.93
C ARG A 182 15.92 15.85 16.96
N VAL A 183 14.62 15.89 16.74
CA VAL A 183 13.95 15.25 15.59
C VAL A 183 13.47 16.36 14.69
N LYS A 184 13.70 16.23 13.37
CA LYS A 184 13.19 17.15 12.36
C LYS A 184 12.30 16.37 11.41
N THR A 185 11.08 16.83 11.25
CA THR A 185 10.11 16.27 10.30
C THR A 185 9.90 17.27 9.17
N PHE A 186 10.11 16.81 7.94
CA PHE A 186 9.87 17.62 6.75
C PHE A 186 8.57 17.15 6.11
N LEU A 187 7.64 18.08 5.94
CA LEU A 187 6.31 17.78 5.45
C LEU A 187 5.99 18.70 4.29
N LYS A 188 5.36 18.14 3.26
CA LYS A 188 4.65 18.91 2.25
C LYS A 188 3.17 18.74 2.51
N SER A 189 2.53 19.76 3.05
CA SER A 189 1.09 19.74 3.32
C SER A 189 0.32 20.07 2.04
N GLU A 190 -0.73 19.29 1.77
CA GLU A 190 -1.70 19.54 0.69
C GLU A 190 -3.09 19.89 1.28
N GLY A 191 -3.11 20.61 2.39
CA GLY A 191 -4.31 20.98 3.13
C GLY A 191 -4.09 20.98 4.63
N ALA A 192 -5.17 21.09 5.41
CA ALA A 192 -5.12 20.95 6.85
C ALA A 192 -4.71 19.51 7.21
N THR A 193 -3.58 19.37 7.90
CA THR A 193 -3.03 18.05 8.27
C THR A 193 -2.67 18.05 9.74
N SER A 194 -3.08 17.02 10.46
CA SER A 194 -2.67 16.76 11.84
C SER A 194 -1.74 15.55 11.85
N ILE A 195 -0.58 15.70 12.46
CA ILE A 195 0.45 14.67 12.50
C ILE A 195 0.89 14.48 13.94
N SER A 196 0.82 13.23 14.40
CA SER A 196 1.37 12.82 15.68
C SER A 196 2.69 12.08 15.48
N VAL A 197 3.74 12.52 16.12
CA VAL A 197 5.07 11.89 16.06
C VAL A 197 5.37 11.23 17.38
N GLY A 198 5.51 9.90 17.36
CA GLY A 198 5.95 9.09 18.51
C GLY A 198 7.38 8.60 18.32
N ILE A 199 8.09 8.41 19.41
CA ILE A 199 9.43 7.84 19.43
C ILE A 199 9.43 6.63 20.37
N GLU A 200 9.83 5.49 19.86
CA GLU A 200 9.96 4.26 20.61
C GLU A 200 11.43 3.91 20.82
N TYR A 201 11.76 3.41 21.99
CA TYR A 201 13.09 2.96 22.35
C TYR A 201 13.12 1.45 22.61
N ASN A 202 14.31 0.88 22.56
CA ASN A 202 14.59 -0.50 22.96
C ASN A 202 13.61 -1.53 22.38
N PHE A 203 13.37 -1.44 21.08
CA PHE A 203 12.47 -2.36 20.34
C PHE A 203 11.01 -2.36 20.84
N GLY A 204 10.55 -1.23 21.37
CA GLY A 204 9.17 -1.12 21.84
C GLY A 204 8.93 -1.80 23.20
N ASP A 205 9.96 -1.93 24.00
CA ASP A 205 9.87 -2.47 25.37
C ASP A 205 8.95 -1.59 26.21
N SER A 206 7.84 -2.15 26.66
CA SER A 206 6.82 -1.44 27.44
C SER A 206 7.28 -1.04 28.85
N GLU A 207 8.38 -1.62 29.36
CA GLU A 207 8.95 -1.26 30.64
C GLU A 207 9.80 0.02 30.56
N ILE A 208 10.17 0.44 29.37
CA ILE A 208 10.94 1.66 29.15
C ILE A 208 10.00 2.80 28.80
N ALA A 209 10.02 3.84 29.62
CA ALA A 209 9.22 5.03 29.37
C ALA A 209 9.65 5.72 28.06
N THR A 210 8.72 5.87 27.15
CA THR A 210 8.89 6.66 25.92
C THR A 210 8.49 8.11 26.15
N PRO A 211 9.05 9.07 25.41
CA PRO A 211 8.58 10.44 25.47
C PRO A 211 7.12 10.50 24.99
N PRO A 212 6.33 11.46 25.49
CA PRO A 212 4.99 11.68 24.97
C PRO A 212 5.05 12.01 23.47
N ASN A 213 4.03 11.60 22.74
CA ASN A 213 3.88 12.01 21.36
C ASN A 213 3.77 13.53 21.28
N PHE A 214 4.29 14.09 20.22
CA PHE A 214 4.10 15.50 19.92
C PHE A 214 3.30 15.67 18.65
N ASP A 215 2.27 16.49 18.75
CA ASP A 215 1.34 16.73 17.67
C ASP A 215 1.74 17.98 16.92
N LEU A 216 1.77 17.87 15.60
CA LEU A 216 2.00 18.96 14.67
C LEU A 216 0.72 19.17 13.88
N SER A 217 0.14 20.34 13.93
CA SER A 217 -1.00 20.69 13.09
C SER A 217 -0.59 21.76 12.10
N THR A 218 -0.89 21.54 10.84
CA THR A 218 -0.84 22.61 9.85
C THR A 218 -2.24 23.24 9.78
N ALA A 219 -2.43 24.32 10.49
CA ALA A 219 -3.62 25.15 10.35
C ALA A 219 -3.39 26.08 9.15
N GLY A 220 -4.07 25.83 8.06
CA GLY A 220 -4.04 26.76 6.97
C GLY A 220 -4.27 26.08 5.64
N ALA A 221 -5.09 26.68 4.82
CA ALA A 221 -5.15 26.37 3.42
C ALA A 221 -3.73 26.52 2.85
N ALA A 222 -3.18 25.45 2.28
CA ALA A 222 -2.07 25.62 1.37
C ALA A 222 -2.54 26.66 0.35
N SER A 223 -1.81 27.75 0.21
CA SER A 223 -2.09 28.72 -0.83
C SER A 223 -1.94 27.96 -2.16
N LEU A 224 -3.08 27.59 -2.74
CA LEU A 224 -3.08 27.02 -4.06
C LEU A 224 -2.60 28.12 -5.01
N PHE A 225 -1.61 27.82 -5.81
CA PHE A 225 -1.01 28.72 -6.80
C PHE A 225 -2.02 29.31 -7.80
N ASP A 226 -3.28 28.88 -7.73
CA ASP A 226 -4.35 29.21 -8.67
C ASP A 226 -5.72 29.44 -8.00
N ALA A 227 -5.76 29.71 -6.71
CA ALA A 227 -6.99 30.17 -6.09
C ALA A 227 -7.15 31.67 -6.38
N SER A 228 -8.16 32.02 -7.15
CA SER A 228 -8.51 33.38 -7.52
C SER A 228 -8.80 34.34 -6.34
N SER A 229 -8.63 33.90 -5.11
CA SER A 229 -8.83 34.67 -3.88
C SER A 229 -7.55 34.90 -3.07
N THR A 230 -6.44 34.28 -3.42
CA THR A 230 -5.13 34.57 -2.82
C THR A 230 -4.23 35.13 -3.89
N LEU A 231 -4.26 36.43 -4.02
CA LEU A 231 -3.21 37.14 -4.72
C LEU A 231 -1.91 36.93 -3.94
N TYR A 232 -0.84 36.59 -4.64
CA TYR A 232 0.52 36.73 -4.15
C TYR A 232 0.69 38.19 -3.80
N ASP A 233 0.46 38.55 -2.56
CA ASP A 233 0.83 39.85 -2.08
C ASP A 233 2.12 39.73 -1.26
N GLU A 234 2.70 40.90 -0.97
CA GLU A 234 3.97 40.98 -0.25
C GLU A 234 3.92 40.42 1.18
N THR A 235 2.78 39.92 1.65
CA THR A 235 2.57 39.34 2.96
C THR A 235 2.59 37.81 2.94
N ASP A 236 2.40 37.18 1.77
CA ASP A 236 2.59 35.74 1.58
C ASP A 236 4.05 35.47 1.21
N VAL A 237 4.91 35.51 2.21
CA VAL A 237 6.34 35.40 2.02
C VAL A 237 6.70 33.97 1.67
N TYR A 238 7.01 33.73 0.41
CA TYR A 238 7.67 32.48 -0.04
C TYR A 238 9.19 32.65 0.08
N ASP A 239 9.67 33.17 1.20
CA ASP A 239 11.10 33.30 1.48
C ASP A 239 11.70 32.17 2.28
N GLY A 240 10.93 31.09 2.49
CA GLY A 240 11.36 29.94 3.28
C GLY A 240 11.47 30.20 4.78
N ASN A 241 11.00 31.36 5.22
CA ASN A 241 10.97 31.71 6.63
C ASN A 241 9.52 31.62 7.13
N PRO A 242 9.13 30.54 7.82
CA PRO A 242 7.80 30.45 8.40
C PRO A 242 7.65 31.58 9.39
N THR A 243 6.68 32.44 9.19
CA THR A 243 6.27 33.40 10.22
C THR A 243 5.97 32.61 11.49
N PRO A 244 6.63 32.89 12.62
CA PRO A 244 6.26 32.27 13.86
C PRO A 244 4.84 32.70 14.22
N ILE A 245 3.97 31.72 14.41
CA ILE A 245 2.63 31.90 15.00
C ILE A 245 2.80 32.13 16.49
#